data_df138b846fab5bfebf15a70f99a40ca1
#
_entry.id   df138b846fab5bfebf15a70f99a40ca1
#
_cell.length_a   1.000
_cell.length_b   1.000
_cell.length_c   1.000
_cell.angle_alpha   90.00
_cell.angle_beta   90.00
_cell.angle_gamma   90.00
#
_symmetry.space_group_name_H-M   'P 1'
#
loop_
_entity.id
_entity.type
_entity.pdbx_description
1 polymer ?
#
loop_
_entity_poly.entity_id
_entity_poly.type
_entity_poly.pdbx_seq_one_letter_code
_entity_poly.pdbx_strand_id
1 'polypeptide(L)' 'MDRTVLLRRLVETERHLAAYAQVLARQRRVIDTIARGGHDTAEAFSLLREFQGIQATHVADRDRLRVELMT' A
#
# COMPACT_ATOMS: atom_id res chain seq x y z
N MET A 1 2.23 21.13 -14.20
CA MET A 1 2.25 19.81 -14.88
C MET A 1 0.94 19.66 -15.65
N ASP A 2 1.00 19.05 -16.82
CA ASP A 2 -0.18 18.82 -17.65
C ASP A 2 -1.20 17.94 -16.92
N ARG A 3 -2.47 18.33 -17.03
CA ARG A 3 -3.59 17.60 -16.42
C ARG A 3 -3.65 16.14 -16.86
N THR A 4 -3.37 15.86 -18.14
CA THR A 4 -3.35 14.48 -18.67
C THR A 4 -2.28 13.63 -17.97
N VAL A 5 -1.11 14.21 -17.71
CA VAL A 5 -0.04 13.52 -16.98
C VAL A 5 -0.46 13.25 -15.53
N LEU A 6 -1.09 14.23 -14.88
CA LEU A 6 -1.59 14.07 -13.51
C LEU A 6 -2.64 12.96 -13.41
N LEU A 7 -3.58 12.91 -14.34
CA LEU A 7 -4.61 11.89 -14.40
C LEU A 7 -4.00 10.49 -14.58
N ARG A 8 -3.01 10.37 -15.48
CA ARG A 8 -2.33 9.09 -15.70
C ARG A 8 -1.61 8.63 -14.45
N ARG A 9 -0.91 9.53 -13.77
CA ARG A 9 -0.23 9.22 -12.51
C ARG A 9 -1.21 8.79 -11.43
N LEU A 10 -2.36 9.46 -11.35
CA LEU A 10 -3.39 9.09 -10.38
C LEU A 10 -3.89 7.68 -10.63
N VAL A 11 -4.18 7.31 -11.88
CA VAL A 11 -4.62 5.95 -12.24
C VAL A 11 -3.56 4.93 -11.83
N GLU A 12 -2.29 5.19 -12.14
CA GLU A 12 -1.19 4.28 -11.77
C GLU A 12 -1.06 4.13 -10.25
N THR A 13 -1.16 5.25 -9.53
CA THR A 13 -1.09 5.24 -8.06
C THR A 13 -2.25 4.44 -7.46
N GLU A 14 -3.45 4.61 -7.98
CA GLU A 14 -4.62 3.86 -7.53
C GLU A 14 -4.49 2.35 -7.82
N ARG A 15 -3.85 1.98 -8.94
CA ARG A 15 -3.52 0.57 -9.21
C ARG A 15 -2.53 0.02 -8.19
N HIS A 16 -1.51 0.79 -7.85
CA HIS A 16 -0.54 0.39 -6.81
C HIS A 16 -1.23 0.21 -5.47
N LEU A 17 -2.14 1.11 -5.11
CA LEU A 17 -2.90 1.01 -3.87
C LEU A 17 -3.74 -0.27 -3.83
N ALA A 18 -4.42 -0.59 -4.93
CA ALA A 18 -5.22 -1.82 -5.02
C ALA A 18 -4.34 -3.07 -4.90
N ALA A 19 -3.18 -3.08 -5.58
CA ALA A 19 -2.24 -4.20 -5.50
C ALA A 19 -1.69 -4.38 -4.09
N TYR A 20 -1.32 -3.28 -3.42
CA TYR A 20 -0.80 -3.35 -2.04
C TYR A 20 -1.87 -3.75 -1.03
N ALA A 21 -3.13 -3.43 -1.25
CA ALA A 21 -4.22 -3.92 -0.40
C ALA A 21 -4.23 -5.45 -0.36
N GLN A 22 -4.00 -6.08 -1.52
CA GLN A 22 -3.88 -7.54 -1.63
C GLN A 22 -2.64 -8.07 -0.88
N VAL A 23 -1.51 -7.40 -1.04
CA VAL A 23 -0.25 -7.76 -0.37
C VAL A 23 -0.42 -7.69 1.14
N LEU A 24 -1.03 -6.62 1.65
CA LEU A 24 -1.27 -6.45 3.08
C LEU A 24 -2.22 -7.53 3.63
N ALA A 25 -3.29 -7.83 2.92
CA ALA A 25 -4.24 -8.86 3.31
C ALA A 25 -3.57 -10.24 3.39
N ARG A 26 -2.74 -10.55 2.38
CA ARG A 26 -1.99 -11.81 2.34
C ARG A 26 -1.01 -11.90 3.51
N GLN A 27 -0.29 -10.81 3.80
CA GLN A 27 0.68 -10.80 4.89
C GLN A 27 0.00 -11.00 6.25
N ARG A 28 -1.18 -10.41 6.45
CA ARG A 28 -1.95 -10.63 7.68
C ARG A 28 -2.38 -12.10 7.83
N ARG A 29 -2.75 -12.76 6.73
CA ARG A 29 -3.07 -14.19 6.76
C ARG A 29 -1.84 -15.04 7.08
N VAL A 30 -0.67 -14.67 6.55
CA VAL A 30 0.60 -15.36 6.86
C VAL A 30 0.89 -15.25 8.35
N ILE A 31 0.76 -14.06 8.93
CA ILE A 31 0.99 -13.83 10.36
C ILE A 31 0.04 -14.71 11.20
N ASP A 32 -1.24 -14.73 10.83
CA ASP A 32 -2.25 -15.51 11.53
C ASP A 32 -1.92 -17.01 11.51
N THR A 33 -1.49 -17.52 10.37
CA THR A 33 -1.09 -18.93 10.21
C THR A 33 0.13 -19.26 11.09
N ILE A 34 1.14 -18.38 11.09
CA ILE A 34 2.35 -18.56 11.90
C ILE A 34 1.99 -18.56 13.39
N ALA A 35 1.13 -17.62 13.80
CA ALA A 35 0.70 -17.49 15.19
C ALA A 35 -0.06 -18.74 15.65
N ARG A 36 -0.97 -19.27 14.82
CA ARG A 36 -1.72 -20.49 15.13
C ARG A 36 -0.81 -21.70 15.28
N GLY A 37 0.29 -21.75 14.54
CA GLY A 37 1.29 -22.80 14.64
C GLY A 37 2.19 -22.68 15.87
N GLY A 38 2.04 -21.62 16.67
CA GLY A 38 2.85 -21.37 17.85
C GLY A 38 4.27 -20.89 17.56
N HIS A 39 4.52 -20.40 16.33
CA HIS A 39 5.84 -19.90 15.92
C HIS A 39 5.96 -18.39 16.16
N ASP A 40 7.21 -17.92 16.18
CA ASP A 40 7.52 -16.49 16.34
C ASP A 40 7.05 -15.70 15.12
N THR A 41 6.30 -14.63 15.36
CA THR A 41 5.74 -13.78 14.32
C THR A 41 6.52 -12.49 14.08
N ALA A 42 7.64 -12.28 14.77
CA ALA A 42 8.36 -11.00 14.75
C ALA A 42 8.78 -10.56 13.35
N GLU A 43 9.39 -11.47 12.57
CA GLU A 43 9.80 -11.17 11.19
C GLU A 43 8.61 -10.88 10.28
N ALA A 44 7.54 -11.65 10.44
CA ALA A 44 6.34 -11.47 9.63
C ALA A 44 5.66 -10.13 9.94
N PHE A 45 5.63 -9.69 11.19
CA PHE A 45 5.15 -8.36 11.55
C PHE A 45 6.06 -7.26 11.05
N SER A 46 7.37 -7.46 11.06
CA SER A 46 8.33 -6.50 10.53
C SER A 46 8.09 -6.26 9.04
N LEU A 47 7.85 -7.33 8.29
CA LEU A 47 7.53 -7.24 6.86
C LEU A 47 6.19 -6.52 6.63
N LEU A 48 5.19 -6.79 7.47
CA LEU A 48 3.91 -6.06 7.39
C LEU A 48 4.12 -4.56 7.57
N ARG A 49 4.95 -4.14 8.53
CA ARG A 49 5.25 -2.72 8.74
C ARG A 49 5.93 -2.09 7.53
N GLU A 50 6.83 -2.83 6.86
CA GLU A 50 7.46 -2.35 5.63
C GLU A 50 6.42 -2.14 4.52
N PHE A 51 5.52 -3.08 4.33
CA PHE A 51 4.43 -2.97 3.35
C PHE A 51 3.50 -1.80 3.68
N GLN A 52 3.20 -1.61 4.96
CA GLN A 52 2.37 -0.47 5.40
C GLN A 52 3.06 0.87 5.11
N GLY A 53 4.37 0.95 5.26
CA GLY A 53 5.14 2.14 4.93
C GLY A 53 5.09 2.47 3.45
N ILE A 54 5.22 1.46 2.58
CA ILE A 54 5.10 1.63 1.13
C ILE A 54 3.67 2.08 0.77
N GLN A 55 2.67 1.46 1.38
CA GLN A 55 1.27 1.83 1.16
C GLN A 55 1.01 3.29 1.56
N ALA A 56 1.56 3.71 2.70
CA ALA A 56 1.42 5.10 3.16
C ALA A 56 2.01 6.10 2.16
N THR A 57 3.12 5.76 1.52
CA THR A 57 3.73 6.58 0.47
C THR A 57 2.79 6.72 -0.74
N HIS A 58 2.19 5.63 -1.18
CA HIS A 58 1.23 5.66 -2.28
C HIS A 58 -0.04 6.47 -1.93
N VAL A 59 -0.51 6.37 -0.69
CA VAL A 59 -1.65 7.17 -0.22
C VAL A 59 -1.30 8.67 -0.28
N ALA A 60 -0.13 9.04 0.19
CA ALA A 60 0.33 10.43 0.16
C ALA A 60 0.43 10.96 -1.28
N ASP A 61 0.96 10.15 -2.20
CA ASP A 61 1.06 10.50 -3.62
C ASP A 61 -0.32 10.69 -4.23
N ARG A 62 -1.26 9.78 -3.97
CA ARG A 62 -2.64 9.89 -4.45
C ARG A 62 -3.27 11.20 -3.98
N ASP A 63 -3.15 11.47 -2.69
CA ASP A 63 -3.79 12.66 -2.10
C ASP A 63 -3.22 13.95 -2.68
N ARG A 64 -1.90 14.00 -2.88
CA ARG A 64 -1.24 15.15 -3.51
C ARG A 64 -1.71 15.34 -4.95
N LEU A 65 -1.80 14.26 -5.73
CA LEU A 65 -2.27 14.31 -7.11
C LEU A 65 -3.71 14.81 -7.20
N ARG A 66 -4.57 14.36 -6.28
CA ARG A 66 -5.96 14.83 -6.20
C ARG A 66 -6.05 16.32 -5.91
N VAL A 67 -5.21 16.81 -4.99
CA VAL A 67 -5.14 18.25 -4.70
C VAL A 67 -4.71 19.04 -5.93
N GLU A 68 -3.67 18.60 -6.62
CA GLU A 68 -3.20 19.27 -7.84
C GLU A 68 -4.27 19.29 -8.95
N LEU A 69 -5.03 18.20 -9.07
CA LEU A 69 -6.11 18.13 -10.06
C LEU A 69 -7.31 19.03 -9.72
N MET A 70 -7.47 19.38 -8.45
CA MET A 70 -8.54 20.28 -8.00
C MET A 70 -8.20 21.76 -8.26
N THR A 71 -6.96 22.08 -8.44
CA THR A 71 -6.51 23.46 -8.69
C THR A 71 -6.31 23.70 -10.17
#